data_8d3e9e7a482f5bc070606bbf04e86ce8
#
_entry.id   8d3e9e7a482f5bc070606bbf04e86ce8
#
_cell.length_a   1.000
_cell.length_b   1.000
_cell.length_c   1.000
_cell.angle_alpha   90.00
_cell.angle_beta   90.00
_cell.angle_gamma   90.00
#
_symmetry.space_group_name_H-M   'P 1'
#
loop_
_entity.id
_entity.type
_entity.pdbx_description
1 polymer ?
#
loop_
_entity_poly.entity_id
_entity_poly.type
_entity_poly.pdbx_seq_one_letter_code
_entity_poly.pdbx_strand_id
1 'polypeptide(L)'
;GSVVKTLPGIELSENVVSYEEQILNPKAPEKMVIVGAGAIGMEFAYVLSNYGVDVTVVEFMDRVLPNEEKDVSREIAKAYKKLGVKLLAGHATTAVRDNGDSVEVDIQKKGSEETETLTVDRVMVAVGFQPRTEGYGLENTGVELTERGAIAVDERMRTNVEGIYAIGDVTAKLQLAHVAEAMGI
;
A
#
# COMPACT_ATOMS: atom_id res chain seq x y z
N GLY A 1 -3.52 -0.05 -15.71
CA GLY A 1 -3.65 -0.65 -14.37
C GLY A 1 -2.37 -0.61 -13.59
N SER A 2 -2.44 -1.12 -12.37
CA SER A 2 -1.34 -1.23 -11.43
C SER A 2 -1.33 -2.61 -10.77
N VAL A 3 -0.23 -2.95 -10.13
CA VAL A 3 -0.10 -4.13 -9.27
C VAL A 3 0.33 -3.69 -7.87
N VAL A 4 0.01 -4.49 -6.87
CA VAL A 4 0.40 -4.22 -5.48
C VAL A 4 1.92 -4.21 -5.37
N LYS A 5 2.43 -3.20 -4.68
CA LYS A 5 3.84 -3.10 -4.34
C LYS A 5 4.09 -3.80 -3.01
N THR A 6 5.15 -4.60 -2.95
CA THR A 6 5.67 -5.16 -1.71
C THR A 6 6.96 -4.44 -1.29
N LEU A 7 7.42 -4.68 -0.08
CA LEU A 7 8.73 -4.22 0.37
C LEU A 7 9.81 -5.25 0.01
N PRO A 8 11.05 -4.83 -0.25
CA PRO A 8 12.15 -5.77 -0.50
C PRO A 8 12.28 -6.79 0.64
N GLY A 9 12.35 -8.08 0.29
CA GLY A 9 12.47 -9.18 1.25
C GLY A 9 11.17 -9.56 1.96
N ILE A 10 10.02 -8.94 1.61
CA ILE A 10 8.70 -9.33 2.12
C ILE A 10 7.93 -10.00 0.98
N GLU A 11 7.64 -11.28 1.13
CA GLU A 11 6.86 -12.07 0.19
C GLU A 11 5.44 -12.27 0.73
N LEU A 12 4.46 -12.28 -0.18
CA LEU A 12 3.08 -12.61 0.17
C LEU A 12 2.98 -14.12 0.43
N SER A 13 2.14 -14.48 1.39
CA SER A 13 1.90 -15.85 1.82
C SER A 13 0.45 -16.03 2.28
N GLU A 14 0.13 -17.12 2.95
CA GLU A 14 -1.21 -17.33 3.52
C GLU A 14 -1.58 -16.26 4.56
N ASN A 15 -0.61 -15.83 5.38
CA ASN A 15 -0.83 -14.86 6.46
C ASN A 15 -0.16 -13.50 6.23
N VAL A 16 0.61 -13.34 5.15
CA VAL A 16 1.16 -12.05 4.69
C VAL A 16 0.49 -11.70 3.38
N VAL A 17 -0.49 -10.82 3.41
CA VAL A 17 -1.46 -10.60 2.33
C VAL A 17 -1.43 -9.17 1.80
N SER A 18 -1.94 -8.97 0.60
CA SER A 18 -2.32 -7.65 0.10
C SER A 18 -3.77 -7.31 0.49
N TYR A 19 -4.25 -6.14 0.06
CA TYR A 19 -5.65 -5.77 0.25
C TYR A 19 -6.61 -6.70 -0.54
N GLU A 20 -6.16 -7.27 -1.65
CA GLU A 20 -6.99 -8.12 -2.51
C GLU A 20 -7.35 -9.43 -1.79
N GLU A 21 -6.36 -10.10 -1.21
CA GLU A 21 -6.61 -11.31 -0.43
C GLU A 21 -7.35 -10.98 0.88
N GLN A 22 -7.03 -9.84 1.51
CA GLN A 22 -7.68 -9.47 2.77
C GLN A 22 -9.16 -9.18 2.60
N ILE A 23 -9.58 -8.47 1.53
CA ILE A 23 -10.99 -8.13 1.32
C ILE A 23 -11.85 -9.37 1.00
N LEU A 24 -11.24 -10.40 0.41
CA LEU A 24 -11.91 -11.65 0.05
C LEU A 24 -11.87 -12.68 1.20
N ASN A 25 -11.15 -12.40 2.28
CA ASN A 25 -11.03 -13.35 3.38
C ASN A 25 -12.31 -13.37 4.23
N PRO A 26 -12.98 -14.53 4.36
CA PRO A 26 -14.23 -14.63 5.10
C PRO A 26 -14.03 -14.60 6.62
N LYS A 27 -12.79 -14.70 7.10
CA LYS A 27 -12.46 -14.76 8.53
C LYS A 27 -11.54 -13.60 8.92
N ALA A 28 -12.00 -12.75 9.83
CA ALA A 28 -11.16 -11.72 10.43
C ALA A 28 -10.12 -12.35 11.39
N PRO A 29 -8.86 -11.89 11.40
CA PRO A 29 -7.88 -12.29 12.40
C PRO A 29 -8.22 -11.67 13.78
N GLU A 30 -7.61 -12.17 14.86
CA GLU A 30 -7.71 -11.50 16.16
C GLU A 30 -6.79 -10.29 16.23
N LYS A 31 -5.55 -10.43 15.69
CA LYS A 31 -4.52 -9.40 15.67
C LYS A 31 -3.96 -9.22 14.28
N MET A 32 -3.78 -7.99 13.87
CA MET A 32 -3.24 -7.66 12.54
C MET A 32 -2.27 -6.49 12.56
N VAL A 33 -1.16 -6.65 11.85
CA VAL A 33 -0.30 -5.52 11.47
C VAL A 33 -0.65 -5.10 10.04
N ILE A 34 -0.84 -3.81 9.84
CA ILE A 34 -0.96 -3.19 8.52
C ILE A 34 0.32 -2.39 8.26
N VAL A 35 1.05 -2.74 7.23
CA VAL A 35 2.27 -2.07 6.80
C VAL A 35 1.93 -1.04 5.74
N GLY A 36 2.04 0.23 6.10
CA GLY A 36 1.65 1.39 5.29
C GLY A 36 0.38 2.07 5.79
N ALA A 37 0.47 3.37 6.06
CA ALA A 37 -0.63 4.22 6.51
C ALA A 37 -1.13 5.17 5.42
N GLY A 38 -1.12 4.74 4.16
CA GLY A 38 -1.83 5.38 3.07
C GLY A 38 -3.34 5.16 3.16
N ALA A 39 -4.12 5.67 2.19
CA ALA A 39 -5.58 5.58 2.19
C ALA A 39 -6.08 4.15 2.42
N ILE A 40 -5.59 3.17 1.64
CA ILE A 40 -5.99 1.76 1.75
C ILE A 40 -5.67 1.20 3.13
N GLY A 41 -4.44 1.37 3.63
CA GLY A 41 -4.05 0.86 4.95
C GLY A 41 -4.92 1.43 6.07
N MET A 42 -5.24 2.72 6.00
CA MET A 42 -6.09 3.38 6.99
C MET A 42 -7.55 2.94 6.87
N GLU A 43 -8.10 2.77 5.66
CA GLU A 43 -9.46 2.26 5.46
C GLU A 43 -9.62 0.84 6.03
N PHE A 44 -8.68 -0.07 5.74
CA PHE A 44 -8.69 -1.41 6.33
C PHE A 44 -8.53 -1.39 7.85
N ALA A 45 -7.66 -0.52 8.38
CA ALA A 45 -7.52 -0.35 9.83
C ALA A 45 -8.83 0.07 10.49
N TYR A 46 -9.59 0.98 9.84
CA TYR A 46 -10.91 1.39 10.31
C TYR A 46 -11.91 0.24 10.30
N VAL A 47 -12.03 -0.44 9.16
CA VAL A 47 -12.99 -1.54 9.00
C VAL A 47 -12.69 -2.67 10.00
N LEU A 48 -11.44 -3.14 10.04
CA LEU A 48 -11.05 -4.26 10.88
C LEU A 48 -11.17 -3.95 12.37
N SER A 49 -10.80 -2.74 12.80
CA SER A 49 -10.98 -2.34 14.20
C SER A 49 -12.45 -2.33 14.64
N ASN A 50 -13.37 -1.95 13.73
CA ASN A 50 -14.81 -2.01 14.01
C ASN A 50 -15.36 -3.45 14.01
N TYR A 51 -14.66 -4.41 13.42
CA TYR A 51 -14.93 -5.85 13.56
C TYR A 51 -14.24 -6.48 14.76
N GLY A 52 -13.60 -5.69 15.62
CA GLY A 52 -12.98 -6.15 16.86
C GLY A 52 -11.56 -6.70 16.70
N VAL A 53 -10.92 -6.50 15.56
CA VAL A 53 -9.52 -6.86 15.34
C VAL A 53 -8.60 -5.90 16.09
N ASP A 54 -7.59 -6.41 16.79
CA ASP A 54 -6.52 -5.61 17.39
C ASP A 54 -5.54 -5.18 16.28
N VAL A 55 -5.66 -3.94 15.82
CA VAL A 55 -4.94 -3.43 14.66
C VAL A 55 -3.78 -2.54 15.07
N THR A 56 -2.59 -2.88 14.56
CA THR A 56 -1.41 -2.02 14.59
C THR A 56 -1.05 -1.59 13.16
N VAL A 57 -0.96 -0.28 12.92
CA VAL A 57 -0.48 0.28 11.64
C VAL A 57 0.95 0.75 11.79
N VAL A 58 1.84 0.25 10.93
CA VAL A 58 3.26 0.63 10.88
C VAL A 58 3.50 1.49 9.63
N GLU A 59 4.03 2.70 9.82
CA GLU A 59 4.29 3.66 8.75
C GLU A 59 5.72 4.20 8.82
N PHE A 60 6.43 4.12 7.70
CA PHE A 60 7.80 4.61 7.57
C PHE A 60 7.88 6.14 7.66
N MET A 61 6.87 6.85 7.12
CA MET A 61 6.81 8.30 7.20
C MET A 61 6.46 8.76 8.62
N ASP A 62 6.69 10.02 8.90
CA ASP A 62 6.49 10.62 10.23
C ASP A 62 5.01 10.79 10.64
N ARG A 63 4.07 10.49 9.74
CA ARG A 63 2.63 10.61 9.97
C ARG A 63 1.83 9.66 9.11
N VAL A 64 0.61 9.37 9.52
CA VAL A 64 -0.39 8.66 8.70
C VAL A 64 -0.87 9.56 7.56
N LEU A 65 -1.35 8.97 6.47
CA LEU A 65 -1.77 9.68 5.25
C LEU A 65 -0.73 10.73 4.83
N PRO A 66 0.52 10.32 4.55
CA PRO A 66 1.64 11.25 4.37
C PRO A 66 1.47 12.20 3.18
N ASN A 67 0.62 11.86 2.22
CA ASN A 67 0.31 12.67 1.04
C ASN A 67 -0.75 13.76 1.30
N GLU A 68 -1.45 13.69 2.45
CA GLU A 68 -2.48 14.62 2.81
C GLU A 68 -1.93 15.81 3.62
N GLU A 69 -2.75 16.84 3.81
CA GLU A 69 -2.44 17.97 4.67
C GLU A 69 -2.13 17.49 6.11
N LYS A 70 -1.17 18.15 6.76
CA LYS A 70 -0.73 17.75 8.12
C LYS A 70 -1.87 17.80 9.14
N ASP A 71 -2.79 18.72 8.98
CA ASP A 71 -3.95 18.85 9.87
C ASP A 71 -4.93 17.70 9.69
N VAL A 72 -5.12 17.22 8.46
CA VAL A 72 -5.91 16.02 8.16
C VAL A 72 -5.26 14.79 8.81
N SER A 73 -3.96 14.60 8.61
CA SER A 73 -3.21 13.48 9.22
C SER A 73 -3.36 13.48 10.75
N ARG A 74 -3.29 14.64 11.38
CA ARG A 74 -3.42 14.82 12.84
C ARG A 74 -4.81 14.44 13.34
N GLU A 75 -5.86 14.90 12.67
CA GLU A 75 -7.25 14.62 13.07
C GLU A 75 -7.60 13.14 12.86
N ILE A 76 -7.17 12.55 11.76
CA ILE A 76 -7.32 11.11 11.50
C ILE A 76 -6.57 10.29 12.56
N ALA A 77 -5.33 10.61 12.88
CA ALA A 77 -4.58 9.91 13.92
C ALA A 77 -5.27 9.94 15.29
N LYS A 78 -5.88 11.08 15.67
CA LYS A 78 -6.67 11.20 16.91
C LYS A 78 -7.92 10.31 16.89
N ALA A 79 -8.62 10.26 15.74
CA ALA A 79 -9.83 9.47 15.60
C ALA A 79 -9.50 7.96 15.71
N TYR A 80 -8.46 7.49 15.04
CA TYR A 80 -8.04 6.10 15.08
C TYR A 80 -7.51 5.65 16.45
N LYS A 81 -6.80 6.54 17.15
CA LYS A 81 -6.43 6.28 18.55
C LYS A 81 -7.64 6.08 19.46
N LYS A 82 -8.73 6.83 19.23
CA LYS A 82 -10.00 6.63 19.99
C LYS A 82 -10.67 5.29 19.64
N LEU A 83 -10.47 4.76 18.43
CA LEU A 83 -10.94 3.44 18.02
C LEU A 83 -10.08 2.31 18.57
N GLY A 84 -8.98 2.60 19.27
CA GLY A 84 -8.06 1.59 19.79
C GLY A 84 -6.96 1.15 18.82
N VAL A 85 -6.90 1.71 17.62
CA VAL A 85 -5.86 1.39 16.64
C VAL A 85 -4.51 1.94 17.10
N LYS A 86 -3.48 1.07 17.15
CA LYS A 86 -2.10 1.46 17.44
C LYS A 86 -1.45 2.00 16.17
N LEU A 87 -1.02 3.25 16.17
CA LEU A 87 -0.34 3.90 15.05
C LEU A 87 1.13 4.11 15.36
N LEU A 88 2.00 3.46 14.59
CA LEU A 88 3.46 3.51 14.70
C LEU A 88 4.05 4.24 13.48
N ALA A 89 3.87 5.56 13.43
CA ALA A 89 4.51 6.41 12.43
C ALA A 89 6.00 6.59 12.75
N GLY A 90 6.83 6.79 11.72
CA GLY A 90 8.28 6.88 11.84
C GLY A 90 8.95 5.53 12.14
N HIS A 91 8.32 4.40 11.81
CA HIS A 91 8.86 3.06 11.98
C HIS A 91 9.01 2.35 10.63
N ALA A 92 10.18 1.80 10.38
CA ALA A 92 10.43 0.91 9.25
C ALA A 92 10.01 -0.52 9.61
N THR A 93 9.34 -1.21 8.70
CA THR A 93 9.23 -2.67 8.74
C THR A 93 10.47 -3.25 8.09
N THR A 94 11.29 -3.99 8.84
CA THR A 94 12.58 -4.51 8.38
C THR A 94 12.53 -5.97 8.00
N ALA A 95 11.62 -6.75 8.59
CA ALA A 95 11.37 -8.15 8.21
C ALA A 95 9.93 -8.55 8.55
N VAL A 96 9.43 -9.52 7.78
CA VAL A 96 8.16 -10.21 8.05
C VAL A 96 8.41 -11.70 7.85
N ARG A 97 8.04 -12.51 8.83
CA ARG A 97 8.21 -13.97 8.81
C ARG A 97 6.89 -14.66 9.13
N ASP A 98 6.36 -15.37 8.14
CA ASP A 98 5.18 -16.21 8.32
C ASP A 98 5.61 -17.57 8.87
N ASN A 99 5.22 -17.89 10.10
CA ASN A 99 5.53 -19.13 10.79
C ASN A 99 4.37 -20.15 10.69
N GLY A 100 3.34 -19.86 9.87
CA GLY A 100 2.14 -20.69 9.72
C GLY A 100 1.05 -20.32 10.73
N ASP A 101 1.30 -20.51 12.02
CA ASP A 101 0.33 -20.19 13.09
C ASP A 101 0.37 -18.73 13.54
N SER A 102 1.42 -17.99 13.18
CA SER A 102 1.61 -16.59 13.51
C SER A 102 2.58 -15.91 12.54
N VAL A 103 2.54 -14.60 12.48
CA VAL A 103 3.46 -13.79 11.71
C VAL A 103 4.25 -12.89 12.65
N GLU A 104 5.57 -12.89 12.51
CA GLU A 104 6.46 -11.98 13.20
C GLU A 104 6.83 -10.81 12.29
N VAL A 105 6.72 -9.61 12.82
CA VAL A 105 7.04 -8.36 12.12
C VAL A 105 8.09 -7.60 12.90
N ASP A 106 9.28 -7.48 12.34
CA ASP A 106 10.34 -6.66 12.90
C ASP A 106 10.16 -5.22 12.46
N ILE A 107 10.09 -4.34 13.43
CA ILE A 107 9.97 -2.91 13.22
C ILE A 107 11.11 -2.17 13.89
N GLN A 108 11.55 -1.08 13.29
CA GLN A 108 12.61 -0.24 13.79
C GLN A 108 12.20 1.22 13.74
N LYS A 109 12.25 1.89 14.88
CA LYS A 109 11.98 3.33 14.93
C LYS A 109 13.09 4.09 14.19
N LYS A 110 12.72 5.03 13.38
CA LYS A 110 13.66 5.87 12.62
C LYS A 110 14.63 6.58 13.57
N GLY A 111 15.92 6.39 13.33
CA GLY A 111 17.00 6.94 14.19
C GLY A 111 17.33 6.10 15.43
N SER A 112 16.74 4.91 15.57
CA SER A 112 17.11 3.91 16.59
C SER A 112 17.73 2.70 15.91
N GLU A 113 18.65 2.02 16.60
CA GLU A 113 19.18 0.71 16.19
C GLU A 113 18.39 -0.46 16.83
N GLU A 114 17.47 -0.14 17.75
CA GLU A 114 16.66 -1.15 18.42
C GLU A 114 15.55 -1.67 17.50
N THR A 115 15.42 -2.98 17.44
CA THR A 115 14.34 -3.67 16.73
C THR A 115 13.31 -4.20 17.73
N GLU A 116 12.04 -3.92 17.49
CA GLU A 116 10.90 -4.50 18.20
C GLU A 116 10.26 -5.54 17.29
N THR A 117 9.93 -6.72 17.80
CA THR A 117 9.20 -7.75 17.07
C THR A 117 7.74 -7.79 17.55
N LEU A 118 6.81 -7.60 16.62
CA LEU A 118 5.38 -7.78 16.84
C LEU A 118 4.96 -9.16 16.38
N THR A 119 4.18 -9.88 17.20
CA THR A 119 3.60 -11.19 16.83
C THR A 119 2.09 -11.04 16.66
N VAL A 120 1.60 -11.42 15.47
CA VAL A 120 0.20 -11.25 15.04
C VAL A 120 -0.26 -12.46 14.25
N ASP A 121 -1.57 -12.57 13.98
CA ASP A 121 -2.12 -13.66 13.18
C ASP A 121 -1.94 -13.38 11.67
N ARG A 122 -1.96 -12.11 11.28
CA ARG A 122 -1.88 -11.71 9.88
C ARG A 122 -1.23 -10.35 9.68
N VAL A 123 -0.57 -10.20 8.55
CA VAL A 123 0.02 -8.93 8.09
C VAL A 123 -0.60 -8.54 6.77
N MET A 124 -1.04 -7.29 6.63
CA MET A 124 -1.43 -6.73 5.35
C MET A 124 -0.39 -5.71 4.86
N VAL A 125 0.12 -5.91 3.65
CA VAL A 125 1.05 -5.00 3.00
C VAL A 125 0.26 -4.00 2.16
N ALA A 126 0.34 -2.71 2.53
CA ALA A 126 -0.40 -1.60 1.91
C ALA A 126 0.53 -0.41 1.58
N VAL A 127 1.70 -0.70 0.99
CA VAL A 127 2.76 0.28 0.71
C VAL A 127 2.65 0.95 -0.66
N GLY A 128 1.50 0.80 -1.32
CA GLY A 128 1.18 1.42 -2.60
C GLY A 128 1.20 0.46 -3.78
N PHE A 129 1.28 1.04 -4.98
CA PHE A 129 1.18 0.34 -6.26
C PHE A 129 2.34 0.68 -7.16
N GLN A 130 2.59 -0.21 -8.10
CA GLN A 130 3.47 0.05 -9.23
C GLN A 130 2.70 -0.13 -10.55
N PRO A 131 3.04 0.63 -11.60
CA PRO A 131 2.42 0.48 -12.91
C PRO A 131 2.57 -0.94 -13.43
N ARG A 132 1.50 -1.48 -14.02
CA ARG A 132 1.55 -2.78 -14.67
C ARG A 132 1.98 -2.60 -16.13
N THR A 133 3.28 -2.71 -16.39
CA THR A 133 3.89 -2.52 -17.71
C THR A 133 4.53 -3.75 -18.29
N GLU A 134 4.43 -4.90 -17.60
CA GLU A 134 5.03 -6.16 -17.99
C GLU A 134 3.99 -7.25 -18.29
N GLY A 135 4.37 -8.25 -19.08
CA GLY A 135 3.59 -9.47 -19.32
C GLY A 135 2.52 -9.38 -20.40
N TYR A 136 2.48 -8.30 -21.22
CA TYR A 136 1.53 -8.16 -22.33
C TYR A 136 2.16 -7.60 -23.63
N GLY A 137 3.49 -7.65 -23.73
CA GLY A 137 4.20 -7.32 -24.96
C GLY A 137 4.44 -5.83 -25.20
N LEU A 138 4.31 -4.98 -24.17
CA LEU A 138 4.55 -3.54 -24.28
C LEU A 138 5.97 -3.22 -24.80
N GLU A 139 6.94 -4.02 -24.40
CA GLU A 139 8.34 -3.94 -24.82
C GLU A 139 8.55 -4.04 -26.34
N ASN A 140 7.61 -4.64 -27.07
CA ASN A 140 7.65 -4.78 -28.51
C ASN A 140 7.07 -3.57 -29.25
N THR A 141 6.49 -2.60 -28.56
CA THR A 141 5.80 -1.45 -29.16
C THR A 141 6.70 -0.23 -29.32
N GLY A 142 7.82 -0.16 -28.60
CA GLY A 142 8.67 1.01 -28.53
C GLY A 142 8.12 2.15 -27.65
N VAL A 143 7.07 1.88 -26.87
CA VAL A 143 6.52 2.85 -25.91
C VAL A 143 7.53 3.10 -24.79
N GLU A 144 7.79 4.37 -24.50
CA GLU A 144 8.72 4.79 -23.45
C GLU A 144 8.10 4.71 -22.06
N LEU A 145 8.91 4.28 -21.09
CA LEU A 145 8.57 4.28 -19.68
C LEU A 145 9.29 5.41 -18.95
N THR A 146 8.66 5.92 -17.90
CA THR A 146 9.29 6.83 -16.95
C THR A 146 10.32 6.10 -16.09
N GLU A 147 11.17 6.84 -15.36
CA GLU A 147 12.12 6.26 -14.39
C GLU A 147 11.44 5.37 -13.31
N ARG A 148 10.14 5.56 -13.07
CA ARG A 148 9.34 4.79 -12.13
C ARG A 148 8.57 3.63 -12.79
N GLY A 149 8.88 3.30 -14.04
CA GLY A 149 8.26 2.20 -14.78
C GLY A 149 6.83 2.46 -15.26
N ALA A 150 6.33 3.69 -15.20
CA ALA A 150 5.02 4.07 -15.74
C ALA A 150 5.13 4.37 -17.25
N ILE A 151 4.05 4.18 -17.99
CA ILE A 151 3.99 4.63 -19.39
C ILE A 151 4.07 6.16 -19.44
N ALA A 152 5.06 6.69 -20.16
CA ALA A 152 5.21 8.12 -20.36
C ALA A 152 4.13 8.64 -21.32
N VAL A 153 3.39 9.68 -20.90
CA VAL A 153 2.34 10.30 -21.69
C VAL A 153 2.36 11.82 -21.58
N ASP A 154 1.93 12.48 -22.63
CA ASP A 154 1.72 13.92 -22.66
C ASP A 154 0.39 14.33 -21.96
N GLU A 155 0.00 15.60 -22.07
CA GLU A 155 -1.25 16.13 -21.49
C GLU A 155 -2.51 15.58 -22.16
N ARG A 156 -2.37 14.99 -23.36
CA ARG A 156 -3.45 14.35 -24.13
C ARG A 156 -3.39 12.83 -24.06
N MET A 157 -2.67 12.28 -23.07
CA MET A 157 -2.50 10.85 -22.86
C MET A 157 -1.83 10.10 -24.03
N ARG A 158 -1.14 10.81 -24.94
CA ARG A 158 -0.40 10.20 -26.06
C ARG A 158 0.96 9.73 -25.57
N THR A 159 1.35 8.54 -26.00
CA THR A 159 2.72 8.05 -25.82
C THR A 159 3.65 8.64 -26.91
N ASN A 160 4.94 8.27 -26.87
CA ASN A 160 5.91 8.58 -27.91
C ASN A 160 5.63 7.83 -29.23
N VAL A 161 4.77 6.80 -29.24
CA VAL A 161 4.41 6.02 -30.42
C VAL A 161 3.07 6.49 -30.96
N GLU A 162 3.04 6.88 -32.24
CA GLU A 162 1.82 7.36 -32.89
C GLU A 162 0.70 6.31 -32.84
N GLY A 163 -0.50 6.74 -32.47
CA GLY A 163 -1.70 5.88 -32.36
C GLY A 163 -1.77 5.08 -31.07
N ILE A 164 -0.77 5.17 -30.17
CA ILE A 164 -0.79 4.51 -28.87
C ILE A 164 -1.00 5.56 -27.76
N TYR A 165 -2.00 5.30 -26.91
CA TYR A 165 -2.37 6.13 -25.77
C TYR A 165 -2.32 5.29 -24.51
N ALA A 166 -2.10 5.92 -23.36
CA ALA A 166 -2.21 5.25 -22.05
C ALA A 166 -2.96 6.12 -21.05
N ILE A 167 -3.89 5.51 -20.31
CA ILE A 167 -4.72 6.16 -19.30
C ILE A 167 -4.71 5.38 -17.99
N GLY A 168 -5.09 6.03 -16.89
CA GLY A 168 -5.25 5.42 -15.58
C GLY A 168 -3.92 5.10 -14.90
N ASP A 169 -3.94 4.13 -13.99
CA ASP A 169 -2.85 3.82 -13.05
C ASP A 169 -1.53 3.50 -13.73
N VAL A 170 -1.56 2.93 -14.94
CA VAL A 170 -0.34 2.60 -15.68
C VAL A 170 0.50 3.82 -16.02
N THR A 171 -0.09 5.02 -15.97
CA THR A 171 0.61 6.30 -16.18
C THR A 171 1.21 6.87 -14.88
N ALA A 172 0.91 6.26 -13.73
CA ALA A 172 1.29 6.71 -12.38
C ALA A 172 0.96 8.19 -12.09
N LYS A 173 -0.01 8.78 -12.81
CA LYS A 173 -0.52 10.12 -12.51
C LYS A 173 -1.39 10.05 -11.25
N LEU A 174 -2.70 10.24 -11.35
CA LEU A 174 -3.61 10.10 -10.21
C LEU A 174 -4.35 8.76 -10.31
N GLN A 175 -4.07 7.85 -9.38
CA GLN A 175 -4.57 6.46 -9.39
C GLN A 175 -5.98 6.38 -8.79
N LEU A 176 -6.97 6.93 -9.52
CA LEU A 176 -8.38 6.90 -9.17
C LEU A 176 -9.22 6.52 -10.39
N ALA A 177 -10.21 5.65 -10.20
CA ALA A 177 -11.03 5.10 -11.29
C ALA A 177 -11.71 6.19 -12.14
N HIS A 178 -12.31 7.19 -11.50
CA HIS A 178 -12.97 8.31 -12.20
C HIS A 178 -11.98 9.23 -12.92
N VAL A 179 -10.72 9.32 -12.45
CA VAL A 179 -9.67 10.04 -13.17
C VAL A 179 -9.24 9.27 -14.41
N ALA A 180 -9.12 7.95 -14.32
CA ALA A 180 -8.83 7.11 -15.48
C ALA A 180 -9.93 7.22 -16.55
N GLU A 181 -11.19 7.28 -16.13
CA GLU A 181 -12.34 7.53 -17.03
C GLU A 181 -12.22 8.89 -17.71
N ALA A 182 -11.97 9.96 -16.94
CA ALA A 182 -11.81 11.31 -17.49
C ALA A 182 -10.59 11.44 -18.43
N MET A 183 -9.54 10.67 -18.21
CA MET A 183 -8.39 10.61 -19.12
C MET A 183 -8.73 9.98 -20.48
N GLY A 184 -9.80 9.17 -20.55
CA GLY A 184 -10.22 8.48 -21.75
C GLY A 184 -11.19 9.27 -22.64
N ILE A 185 -11.63 10.46 -22.22
CA ILE A 185 -12.56 11.34 -22.94
C ILE A 185 -11.76 12.41 -23.69
#